data_863125618c29fb1b4eb688e081481b44
#
_entry.id   863125618c29fb1b4eb688e081481b44
#
_cell.length_a   1.000
_cell.length_b   1.000
_cell.length_c   1.000
_cell.angle_alpha   90.00
_cell.angle_beta   90.00
_cell.angle_gamma   90.00
#
_symmetry.space_group_name_H-M   'P 1'
#
loop_
_entity.id
_entity.type
_entity.pdbx_description
1 polymer ?
#
loop_
_entity_poly.entity_id
_entity_poly.type
_entity_poly.pdbx_seq_one_letter_code
_entity_poly.pdbx_strand_id
1 'polypeptide(L)'
;MSDLQPWQWPEPTWRELVGRARAGRSLKPAAWPNGARCAVAISFDADHETIPLRDNDPSPMRISQGQYGNRQAMPRILKLLERESIPTTFFYPAVAALLHPEEVRAVVADGHEIGIHSWIHEANTTLPREAER
;
A
#
# COMPACT_ATOMS: atom_id res chain seq x y z
N MET A 1 0.27 -31.22 7.77
CA MET A 1 -0.59 -30.32 6.96
C MET A 1 -1.04 -31.13 5.75
N SER A 2 -2.29 -31.05 5.34
CA SER A 2 -2.80 -31.79 4.19
C SER A 2 -2.10 -31.33 2.91
N ASP A 3 -1.89 -32.26 1.95
CA ASP A 3 -1.32 -31.95 0.62
C ASP A 3 -2.26 -31.08 -0.25
N LEU A 4 -3.40 -30.65 0.31
CA LEU A 4 -4.37 -29.80 -0.34
C LEU A 4 -3.89 -28.37 -0.42
N GLN A 5 -4.08 -27.75 -1.59
CA GLN A 5 -3.83 -26.33 -1.79
C GLN A 5 -4.86 -25.49 -1.01
N PRO A 6 -4.54 -24.22 -0.62
CA PRO A 6 -5.44 -23.39 0.19
C PRO A 6 -6.87 -23.24 -0.33
N TRP A 7 -7.07 -23.20 -1.64
CA TRP A 7 -8.41 -23.11 -2.25
C TRP A 7 -9.20 -24.43 -2.22
N GLN A 8 -8.55 -25.54 -1.83
CA GLN A 8 -9.17 -26.87 -1.67
C GLN A 8 -9.51 -27.17 -0.22
N TRP A 9 -9.12 -26.30 0.71
CA TRP A 9 -9.40 -26.54 2.13
C TRP A 9 -10.90 -26.42 2.42
N PRO A 10 -11.43 -27.23 3.35
CA PRO A 10 -12.81 -27.10 3.78
C PRO A 10 -13.01 -25.79 4.57
N GLU A 11 -14.21 -25.24 4.53
CA GLU A 11 -14.57 -24.01 5.22
C GLU A 11 -14.18 -23.98 6.70
N PRO A 12 -14.32 -25.05 7.50
CA PRO A 12 -13.86 -25.04 8.89
C PRO A 12 -12.39 -24.70 9.06
N THR A 13 -11.52 -25.14 8.13
CA THR A 13 -10.07 -24.83 8.16
C THR A 13 -9.82 -23.34 7.98
N TRP A 14 -10.48 -22.69 7.01
CA TRP A 14 -10.36 -21.23 6.84
C TRP A 14 -10.85 -20.48 8.08
N ARG A 15 -12.01 -20.87 8.63
CA ARG A 15 -12.57 -20.24 9.84
C ARG A 15 -11.66 -20.40 11.04
N GLU A 16 -11.05 -21.56 11.22
CA GLU A 16 -10.07 -21.80 12.29
C GLU A 16 -8.85 -20.90 12.14
N LEU A 17 -8.25 -20.85 10.94
CA LEU A 17 -7.05 -20.05 10.68
C LEU A 17 -7.32 -18.56 10.91
N VAL A 18 -8.41 -18.04 10.35
CA VAL A 18 -8.83 -16.65 10.54
C VAL A 18 -9.18 -16.37 12.00
N GLY A 19 -9.82 -17.35 12.65
CA GLY A 19 -10.17 -17.28 14.06
C GLY A 19 -8.97 -17.18 15.02
N ARG A 20 -7.76 -17.52 14.61
CA ARG A 20 -6.53 -17.37 15.40
C ARG A 20 -6.05 -15.90 15.48
N ALA A 21 -6.39 -15.08 14.49
CA ALA A 21 -6.05 -13.66 14.50
C ALA A 21 -6.89 -12.91 15.54
N ARG A 22 -6.23 -12.29 16.51
CA ARG A 22 -6.88 -11.51 17.59
C ARG A 22 -6.05 -10.27 17.88
N ALA A 23 -6.74 -9.15 18.07
CA ALA A 23 -6.09 -7.93 18.53
C ALA A 23 -5.72 -7.98 20.02
N GLY A 24 -6.21 -8.97 20.76
CA GLY A 24 -5.98 -9.15 22.19
C GLY A 24 -6.76 -8.14 23.06
N ARG A 25 -6.73 -6.86 22.73
CA ARG A 25 -7.44 -5.79 23.44
C ARG A 25 -8.08 -4.82 22.45
N SER A 26 -9.10 -4.11 22.88
CA SER A 26 -9.65 -3.01 22.10
C SER A 26 -8.63 -1.87 22.02
N LEU A 27 -8.34 -1.42 20.80
CA LEU A 27 -7.53 -0.22 20.52
C LEU A 27 -8.39 1.02 20.33
N LYS A 28 -9.72 0.89 20.40
CA LYS A 28 -10.63 2.03 20.28
C LYS A 28 -10.43 2.94 21.49
N PRO A 29 -10.19 4.25 21.31
CA PRO A 29 -10.08 5.19 22.40
C PRO A 29 -11.44 5.37 23.11
N ALA A 30 -11.42 5.78 24.36
CA ALA A 30 -12.64 6.08 25.14
C ALA A 30 -13.43 7.26 24.53
N ALA A 31 -12.72 8.23 23.95
CA ALA A 31 -13.30 9.35 23.22
C ALA A 31 -12.35 9.76 22.08
N TRP A 32 -12.92 10.22 20.97
CA TRP A 32 -12.17 10.82 19.88
C TRP A 32 -11.94 12.31 20.14
N PRO A 33 -10.83 12.90 19.65
CA PRO A 33 -10.60 14.35 19.76
C PRO A 33 -11.76 15.17 19.21
N ASN A 34 -11.97 16.35 19.78
CA ASN A 34 -12.95 17.34 19.32
C ASN A 34 -14.40 16.83 19.26
N GLY A 35 -14.76 15.81 20.05
CA GLY A 35 -16.10 15.24 20.05
C GLY A 35 -16.45 14.43 18.79
N ALA A 36 -15.46 14.06 17.98
CA ALA A 36 -15.66 13.24 16.79
C ALA A 36 -16.25 11.86 17.17
N ARG A 37 -17.03 11.28 16.28
CA ARG A 37 -17.65 9.96 16.49
C ARG A 37 -16.78 8.81 16.00
N CYS A 38 -15.84 9.10 15.09
CA CYS A 38 -14.88 8.15 14.51
C CYS A 38 -13.64 8.91 14.03
N ALA A 39 -12.60 8.16 13.68
CA ALA A 39 -11.49 8.63 12.86
C ALA A 39 -11.42 7.80 11.58
N VAL A 40 -11.03 8.43 10.48
CA VAL A 40 -10.78 7.77 9.19
C VAL A 40 -9.34 8.05 8.81
N ALA A 41 -8.58 7.00 8.54
CA ALA A 41 -7.25 7.10 7.94
C ALA A 41 -7.36 6.67 6.47
N ILE A 42 -6.79 7.48 5.58
CA ILE A 42 -6.72 7.17 4.16
C ILE A 42 -5.25 7.05 3.77
N SER A 43 -4.92 6.01 3.03
CA SER A 43 -3.59 5.85 2.46
C SER A 43 -3.69 5.32 1.03
N PHE A 44 -2.64 5.53 0.26
CA PHE A 44 -2.48 5.03 -1.10
C PHE A 44 -1.12 4.35 -1.24
N ASP A 45 -1.09 3.23 -1.93
CA ASP A 45 0.14 2.58 -2.34
C ASP A 45 0.44 3.02 -3.78
N ALA A 46 1.56 3.70 -3.96
CA ALA A 46 2.00 4.27 -5.23
C ALA A 46 3.01 3.35 -5.91
N ASP A 47 2.56 2.15 -6.26
CA ASP A 47 3.40 1.07 -6.79
C ASP A 47 3.90 1.32 -8.21
N HIS A 48 3.05 1.95 -9.03
CA HIS A 48 3.35 2.27 -10.43
C HIS A 48 3.89 1.07 -11.20
N GLU A 49 5.10 1.16 -11.77
CA GLU A 49 5.72 0.12 -12.58
C GLU A 49 6.47 -0.94 -11.76
N THR A 50 6.54 -0.81 -10.42
CA THR A 50 7.39 -1.69 -9.62
C THR A 50 6.93 -3.15 -9.62
N ILE A 51 5.62 -3.41 -9.70
CA ILE A 51 5.10 -4.79 -9.75
C ILE A 51 5.58 -5.52 -11.01
N PRO A 52 5.35 -5.03 -12.24
CA PRO A 52 5.89 -5.69 -13.43
C PRO A 52 7.43 -5.77 -13.44
N LEU A 53 8.14 -4.78 -12.90
CA LEU A 53 9.59 -4.82 -12.80
C LEU A 53 10.06 -5.93 -11.83
N ARG A 54 9.46 -6.03 -10.66
CA ARG A 54 9.73 -7.09 -9.68
C ARG A 54 9.45 -8.48 -10.26
N ASP A 55 8.36 -8.61 -11.01
CA ASP A 55 7.95 -9.89 -11.60
C ASP A 55 8.76 -10.26 -12.85
N ASN A 56 9.75 -9.43 -13.24
CA ASN A 56 10.53 -9.56 -14.47
C ASN A 56 9.64 -9.68 -15.73
N ASP A 57 8.53 -8.92 -15.73
CA ASP A 57 7.60 -8.81 -16.87
C ASP A 57 7.56 -7.37 -17.40
N PRO A 58 8.60 -6.91 -18.14
CA PRO A 58 8.67 -5.56 -18.67
C PRO A 58 7.82 -5.37 -19.93
N SER A 59 6.79 -6.19 -20.14
CA SER A 59 5.92 -6.03 -21.30
C SER A 59 5.30 -4.63 -21.36
N PRO A 60 5.19 -4.02 -22.55
CA PRO A 60 4.62 -2.67 -22.68
C PRO A 60 3.24 -2.54 -22.08
N MET A 61 2.42 -3.59 -22.14
CA MET A 61 1.10 -3.60 -21.54
C MET A 61 1.16 -3.45 -20.01
N ARG A 62 1.98 -4.25 -19.33
CA ARG A 62 2.13 -4.23 -17.88
C ARG A 62 2.74 -2.91 -17.39
N ILE A 63 3.78 -2.44 -18.07
CA ILE A 63 4.41 -1.14 -17.77
C ILE A 63 3.42 0.01 -17.95
N SER A 64 2.63 0.02 -19.02
CA SER A 64 1.66 1.10 -19.26
C SER A 64 0.56 1.17 -18.20
N GLN A 65 0.18 0.04 -17.59
CA GLN A 65 -0.75 0.02 -16.46
C GLN A 65 -0.18 0.77 -15.25
N GLY A 66 1.08 0.52 -14.91
CA GLY A 66 1.78 1.25 -13.85
C GLY A 66 1.88 2.75 -14.14
N GLN A 67 2.25 3.10 -15.38
CA GLN A 67 2.35 4.50 -15.82
C GLN A 67 1.02 5.23 -15.81
N TYR A 68 -0.10 4.55 -15.96
CA TYR A 68 -1.41 5.18 -15.80
C TYR A 68 -1.59 5.73 -14.38
N GLY A 69 -1.10 4.99 -13.37
CA GLY A 69 -1.10 5.42 -11.97
C GLY A 69 -0.44 6.80 -11.81
N ASN A 70 0.81 6.91 -12.24
CA ASN A 70 1.57 8.15 -12.16
C ASN A 70 0.97 9.28 -13.05
N ARG A 71 0.73 9.01 -14.34
CA ARG A 71 0.39 10.02 -15.33
C ARG A 71 -1.05 10.52 -15.23
N GLN A 72 -1.98 9.70 -14.77
CA GLN A 72 -3.41 9.99 -14.80
C GLN A 72 -4.07 9.94 -13.42
N ALA A 73 -3.80 8.89 -12.63
CA ALA A 73 -4.50 8.71 -11.37
C ALA A 73 -3.98 9.68 -10.30
N MET A 74 -2.67 9.77 -10.10
CA MET A 74 -2.07 10.62 -9.07
C MET A 74 -2.47 12.09 -9.16
N PRO A 75 -2.37 12.79 -10.32
CA PRO A 75 -2.81 14.17 -10.40
C PRO A 75 -4.30 14.38 -10.05
N ARG A 76 -5.14 13.38 -10.34
CA ARG A 76 -6.57 13.44 -10.01
C ARG A 76 -6.81 13.22 -8.52
N ILE A 77 -6.06 12.28 -7.91
CA ILE A 77 -6.14 11.99 -6.47
C ILE A 77 -5.68 13.21 -5.68
N LEU A 78 -4.52 13.79 -5.99
CA LEU A 78 -4.00 14.97 -5.31
C LEU A 78 -4.99 16.14 -5.40
N LYS A 79 -5.51 16.43 -6.59
CA LYS A 79 -6.53 17.46 -6.77
C LYS A 79 -7.81 17.22 -5.97
N LEU A 80 -8.23 15.96 -5.82
CA LEU A 80 -9.39 15.62 -4.99
C LEU A 80 -9.09 15.86 -3.51
N LEU A 81 -7.93 15.40 -3.03
CA LEU A 81 -7.51 15.55 -1.64
C LEU A 81 -7.34 17.02 -1.26
N GLU A 82 -6.75 17.83 -2.14
CA GLU A 82 -6.65 19.28 -1.99
C GLU A 82 -8.05 19.92 -1.84
N ARG A 83 -8.95 19.64 -2.78
CA ARG A 83 -10.33 20.17 -2.74
C ARG A 83 -11.07 19.84 -1.47
N GLU A 84 -10.92 18.62 -0.97
CA GLU A 84 -11.60 18.15 0.23
C GLU A 84 -10.79 18.44 1.51
N SER A 85 -9.59 18.99 1.40
CA SER A 85 -8.66 19.27 2.52
C SER A 85 -8.38 18.02 3.36
N ILE A 86 -8.14 16.89 2.70
CA ILE A 86 -7.89 15.59 3.35
C ILE A 86 -6.38 15.30 3.32
N PRO A 87 -5.68 15.37 4.48
CA PRO A 87 -4.32 14.86 4.58
C PRO A 87 -4.33 13.33 4.49
N THR A 88 -3.31 12.75 3.85
CA THR A 88 -3.20 11.30 3.66
C THR A 88 -1.74 10.86 3.66
N THR A 89 -1.51 9.55 3.69
CA THR A 89 -0.18 8.94 3.58
C THR A 89 -0.08 8.23 2.24
N PHE A 90 1.01 8.45 1.52
CA PHE A 90 1.36 7.72 0.30
C PHE A 90 2.54 6.80 0.59
N PHE A 91 2.35 5.50 0.37
CA PHE A 91 3.41 4.51 0.50
C PHE A 91 4.05 4.25 -0.86
N TYR A 92 5.36 4.50 -0.94
CA TYR A 92 6.13 4.33 -2.17
C TYR A 92 7.14 3.20 -2.03
N PRO A 93 7.17 2.23 -2.97
CA PRO A 93 8.39 1.49 -3.22
C PRO A 93 9.52 2.45 -3.61
N ALA A 94 10.74 2.23 -3.10
CA ALA A 94 11.84 3.15 -3.35
C ALA A 94 12.13 3.34 -4.85
N VAL A 95 12.00 2.26 -5.65
CA VAL A 95 12.15 2.32 -7.11
C VAL A 95 11.09 3.22 -7.76
N ALA A 96 9.83 3.18 -7.31
CA ALA A 96 8.79 4.09 -7.82
C ALA A 96 9.14 5.56 -7.52
N ALA A 97 9.60 5.85 -6.31
CA ALA A 97 10.04 7.19 -5.93
C ALA A 97 11.24 7.68 -6.76
N LEU A 98 12.18 6.79 -7.09
CA LEU A 98 13.32 7.10 -7.96
C LEU A 98 12.92 7.35 -9.41
N LEU A 99 11.91 6.64 -9.92
CA LEU A 99 11.39 6.81 -11.27
C LEU A 99 10.54 8.09 -11.40
N HIS A 100 9.84 8.48 -10.34
CA HIS A 100 8.87 9.60 -10.34
C HIS A 100 9.16 10.64 -9.24
N PRO A 101 10.38 11.22 -9.18
CA PRO A 101 10.77 12.13 -8.10
C PRO A 101 9.93 13.42 -8.05
N GLU A 102 9.39 13.86 -9.18
CA GLU A 102 8.53 15.05 -9.22
C GLU A 102 7.16 14.80 -8.56
N GLU A 103 6.64 13.59 -8.71
CA GLU A 103 5.40 13.20 -8.04
C GLU A 103 5.59 13.17 -6.52
N VAL A 104 6.69 12.57 -6.05
CA VAL A 104 7.01 12.54 -4.61
C VAL A 104 7.12 13.96 -4.05
N ARG A 105 7.77 14.87 -4.78
CA ARG A 105 7.85 16.29 -4.38
C ARG A 105 6.49 16.96 -4.32
N ALA A 106 5.61 16.69 -5.29
CA ALA A 106 4.25 17.23 -5.30
C ALA A 106 3.45 16.74 -4.08
N VAL A 107 3.50 15.44 -3.79
CA VAL A 107 2.84 14.85 -2.62
C VAL A 107 3.27 15.53 -1.32
N VAL A 108 4.58 15.76 -1.15
CA VAL A 108 5.12 16.44 0.05
C VAL A 108 4.73 17.93 0.06
N ALA A 109 4.77 18.60 -1.09
CA ALA A 109 4.40 20.02 -1.19
C ALA A 109 2.92 20.27 -0.86
N ASP A 110 2.05 19.32 -1.18
CA ASP A 110 0.62 19.36 -0.86
C ASP A 110 0.33 18.98 0.61
N GLY A 111 1.38 18.69 1.41
CA GLY A 111 1.25 18.44 2.85
C GLY A 111 0.87 17.00 3.21
N HIS A 112 1.03 16.07 2.30
CA HIS A 112 0.81 14.66 2.56
C HIS A 112 2.05 13.98 3.12
N GLU A 113 1.86 12.84 3.80
CA GLU A 113 2.93 12.03 4.37
C GLU A 113 3.44 11.01 3.34
N ILE A 114 4.76 10.73 3.38
CA ILE A 114 5.39 9.65 2.62
C ILE A 114 5.74 8.51 3.57
N GLY A 115 5.33 7.30 3.22
CA GLY A 115 5.73 6.06 3.84
C GLY A 115 6.57 5.18 2.89
N ILE A 116 7.35 4.27 3.46
CA ILE A 116 8.15 3.31 2.68
C ILE A 116 7.31 2.07 2.41
N HIS A 117 7.41 1.54 1.17
CA HIS A 117 6.73 0.34 0.73
C HIS A 117 7.70 -0.66 0.07
N SER A 118 8.74 -1.07 0.82
CA SER A 118 9.88 -1.88 0.35
C SER A 118 10.73 -1.20 -0.75
N TRP A 119 11.67 -1.93 -1.36
CA TRP A 119 12.52 -1.39 -2.41
C TRP A 119 11.83 -1.38 -3.78
N ILE A 120 11.32 -2.54 -4.22
CA ILE A 120 10.65 -2.73 -5.51
C ILE A 120 9.32 -3.50 -5.34
N HIS A 121 8.64 -3.30 -4.21
CA HIS A 121 7.42 -4.01 -3.84
C HIS A 121 7.66 -5.54 -3.64
N GLU A 122 8.86 -5.93 -3.19
CA GLU A 122 9.18 -7.30 -2.84
C GLU A 122 8.52 -7.71 -1.52
N ALA A 123 8.25 -9.01 -1.38
CA ALA A 123 7.77 -9.56 -0.13
C ALA A 123 8.96 -9.79 0.83
N ASN A 124 9.08 -9.03 1.91
CA ASN A 124 10.19 -9.10 2.87
C ASN A 124 10.42 -10.52 3.40
N THR A 125 9.35 -11.32 3.52
CA THR A 125 9.42 -12.72 3.97
C THR A 125 10.19 -13.63 3.01
N THR A 126 10.45 -13.20 1.79
CA THR A 126 11.23 -13.95 0.78
C THR A 126 12.67 -13.50 0.70
N LEU A 127 13.04 -12.43 1.39
CA LEU A 127 14.40 -11.90 1.39
C LEU A 127 15.27 -12.58 2.46
N PRO A 128 16.56 -12.83 2.19
CA PRO A 128 17.50 -13.12 3.24
C PRO A 128 17.70 -11.87 4.13
N ARG A 129 17.96 -12.10 5.41
CA ARG A 129 18.07 -11.02 6.41
C ARG A 129 19.04 -9.90 6.04
N GLU A 130 20.11 -10.24 5.34
CA GLU A 130 21.14 -9.28 4.90
C GLU A 130 20.63 -8.37 3.76
N ALA A 131 19.65 -8.84 2.98
CA ALA A 131 19.05 -8.07 1.89
C ALA A 131 17.89 -7.18 2.35
N GLU A 132 17.35 -7.43 3.54
CA GLU A 132 16.25 -6.64 4.12
C GLU A 132 16.75 -5.34 4.78
N ARG A 133 18.07 -5.18 4.95
CA ARG A 133 18.72 -4.01 5.53
C ARG A 133 19.12 -3.04 4.45
#